data_4e0da016d24ea2fe40a7a5ec86c2ab3e
#
_entry.id   4e0da016d24ea2fe40a7a5ec86c2ab3e
#
_cell.length_a   1.000
_cell.length_b   1.000
_cell.length_c   1.000
_cell.angle_alpha   90.00
_cell.angle_beta   90.00
_cell.angle_gamma   90.00
#
_symmetry.space_group_name_H-M   'P 1'
#
loop_
_entity.id
_entity.type
_entity.pdbx_description
1 polymer ?
#
loop_
_entity_poly.entity_id
_entity_poly.type
_entity_poly.pdbx_seq_one_letter_code
_entity_poly.pdbx_strand_id
1 'polypeptide(L)'
;MTQAGINWDNLRLFLAVVRAQSAQEAARRLDVDHSTVTRRLHRLEKELGTQLFERTPAGHVMTAAGHRLLEHVERIESTVALLDEDIGDDSQMLTGHVRLGATEGFGSFFLAPHLSHFCDRHPAITVELLVVPRFINRSEEHTSEL
;
A
#
# COMPACT_ATOMS: atom_id res chain seq x y z
N MET A 1 24.86 14.80 16.94
CA MET A 1 24.44 14.59 15.53
C MET A 1 22.91 14.53 15.54
N THR A 2 22.27 15.62 15.17
CA THR A 2 20.80 15.69 15.13
C THR A 2 20.37 14.85 13.93
N GLN A 3 19.80 13.66 14.17
CA GLN A 3 19.05 12.97 13.15
C GLN A 3 17.87 13.90 12.77
N ALA A 4 18.01 14.61 11.67
CA ALA A 4 16.86 15.24 11.03
C ALA A 4 15.94 14.07 10.67
N GLY A 5 14.92 13.82 11.49
CA GLY A 5 14.00 12.74 11.29
C GLY A 5 13.31 12.93 9.93
N ILE A 6 13.24 11.89 9.14
CA ILE A 6 12.48 11.88 7.87
C ILE A 6 11.04 12.32 8.18
N ASN A 7 10.59 13.37 7.51
CA ASN A 7 9.25 13.91 7.71
C ASN A 7 8.22 13.06 6.93
N TRP A 8 7.22 12.54 7.63
CA TRP A 8 6.14 11.75 7.03
C TRP A 8 5.41 12.49 5.88
N ASP A 9 5.20 13.80 6.01
CA ASP A 9 4.55 14.57 4.95
C ASP A 9 5.38 14.63 3.65
N ASN A 10 6.71 14.55 3.75
CA ASN A 10 7.57 14.47 2.58
C ASN A 10 7.51 13.08 1.93
N LEU A 11 7.35 12.02 2.73
CA LEU A 11 7.15 10.66 2.21
C LEU A 11 5.79 10.52 1.52
N ARG A 12 4.72 11.08 2.08
CA ARG A 12 3.40 11.12 1.44
C ARG A 12 3.43 11.88 0.11
N LEU A 13 4.17 12.99 0.08
CA LEU A 13 4.35 13.77 -1.14
C LEU A 13 5.12 12.97 -2.21
N PHE A 14 6.19 12.27 -1.82
CA PHE A 14 6.92 11.38 -2.71
C PHE A 14 5.97 10.32 -3.31
N LEU A 15 5.16 9.66 -2.48
CA LEU A 15 4.18 8.67 -2.93
C LEU A 15 3.15 9.27 -3.90
N ALA A 16 2.67 10.49 -3.64
CA ALA A 16 1.77 11.19 -4.54
C ALA A 16 2.41 11.49 -5.91
N VAL A 17 3.71 11.86 -5.93
CA VAL A 17 4.46 12.09 -7.18
C VAL A 17 4.63 10.79 -7.97
N VAL A 18 4.95 9.68 -7.30
CA VAL A 18 5.06 8.37 -7.94
C VAL A 18 3.74 7.95 -8.57
N ARG A 19 2.64 8.05 -7.85
CA ARG A 19 1.28 7.67 -8.32
C ARG A 19 0.76 8.58 -9.43
N ALA A 20 1.13 9.84 -9.40
CA ALA A 20 0.77 10.80 -10.44
C ALA A 20 1.69 10.75 -11.66
N GLN A 21 2.83 10.06 -11.56
CA GLN A 21 3.89 10.01 -12.59
C GLN A 21 4.43 11.39 -13.02
N SER A 22 4.09 12.44 -12.27
CA SER A 22 4.44 13.82 -12.56
C SER A 22 4.33 14.68 -11.31
N ALA A 23 5.34 15.51 -11.04
CA ALA A 23 5.32 16.48 -9.95
C ALA A 23 4.21 17.54 -10.14
N GLN A 24 3.91 17.90 -11.40
CA GLN A 24 2.84 18.85 -11.72
C GLN A 24 1.46 18.26 -11.44
N GLU A 25 1.22 17.02 -11.84
CA GLU A 25 -0.04 16.34 -11.57
C GLU A 25 -0.22 16.05 -10.07
N ALA A 26 0.86 15.69 -9.36
CA ALA A 26 0.84 15.54 -7.91
C ALA A 26 0.48 16.86 -7.23
N ALA A 27 1.07 17.98 -7.66
CA ALA A 27 0.75 19.31 -7.15
C ALA A 27 -0.74 19.65 -7.30
N ARG A 28 -1.30 19.37 -8.47
CA ARG A 28 -2.73 19.57 -8.74
C ARG A 28 -3.64 18.72 -7.83
N ARG A 29 -3.29 17.44 -7.61
CA ARG A 29 -4.07 16.53 -6.75
C ARG A 29 -3.99 16.89 -5.26
N LEU A 30 -2.85 17.47 -4.84
CA LEU A 30 -2.62 17.87 -3.45
C LEU A 30 -3.04 19.31 -3.16
N ASP A 31 -3.55 20.03 -4.17
CA ASP A 31 -3.91 21.46 -4.11
C ASP A 31 -2.77 22.34 -3.56
N VAL A 32 -1.56 22.12 -4.10
CA VAL A 32 -0.35 22.88 -3.76
C VAL A 32 0.38 23.32 -5.02
N ASP A 33 1.24 24.36 -4.89
CA ASP A 33 2.08 24.79 -5.99
C ASP A 33 3.11 23.74 -6.40
N HIS A 34 3.37 23.61 -7.70
CA HIS A 34 4.43 22.75 -8.24
C HIS A 34 5.79 23.02 -7.61
N SER A 35 6.11 24.31 -7.35
CA SER A 35 7.35 24.70 -6.67
C SER A 35 7.46 24.12 -5.26
N THR A 36 6.35 24.00 -4.56
CA THR A 36 6.28 23.37 -3.23
C THR A 36 6.58 21.88 -3.30
N VAL A 37 6.00 21.17 -4.27
CA VAL A 37 6.27 19.74 -4.50
C VAL A 37 7.75 19.52 -4.79
N THR A 38 8.30 20.27 -5.75
CA THR A 38 9.71 20.16 -6.16
C THR A 38 10.66 20.45 -4.98
N ARG A 39 10.41 21.52 -4.22
CA ARG A 39 11.24 21.88 -3.06
C ARG A 39 11.21 20.83 -1.97
N ARG A 40 10.04 20.26 -1.66
CA ARG A 40 9.91 19.21 -0.64
C ARG A 40 10.54 17.90 -1.09
N LEU A 41 10.44 17.56 -2.37
CA LEU A 41 11.10 16.38 -2.94
C LEU A 41 12.62 16.51 -2.83
N HIS A 42 13.20 17.65 -3.26
CA HIS A 42 14.63 17.92 -3.11
C HIS A 42 15.09 17.90 -1.65
N ARG A 43 14.26 18.38 -0.74
CA ARG A 43 14.57 18.30 0.69
C ARG A 43 14.64 16.84 1.16
N LEU A 44 13.70 16.00 0.76
CA LEU A 44 13.71 14.57 1.07
C LEU A 44 14.96 13.88 0.49
N GLU A 45 15.31 14.14 -0.76
CA GLU A 45 16.52 13.63 -1.39
C GLU A 45 17.79 14.04 -0.63
N LYS A 46 17.86 15.30 -0.17
CA LYS A 46 18.96 15.81 0.64
C LYS A 46 19.04 15.13 2.00
N GLU A 47 17.89 14.92 2.67
CA GLU A 47 17.79 14.23 3.97
C GLU A 47 18.24 12.77 3.85
N LEU A 48 17.93 12.11 2.72
CA LEU A 48 18.32 10.73 2.42
C LEU A 48 19.74 10.59 1.83
N GLY A 49 20.33 11.70 1.38
CA GLY A 49 21.65 11.71 0.71
C GLY A 49 21.66 11.01 -0.65
N THR A 50 20.52 10.86 -1.29
CA THR A 50 20.41 10.19 -2.60
C THR A 50 19.26 10.77 -3.43
N GLN A 51 19.40 10.72 -4.76
CA GLN A 51 18.33 11.11 -5.67
C GLN A 51 17.30 9.98 -5.79
N LEU A 52 16.03 10.36 -5.78
CA LEU A 52 14.90 9.45 -5.92
C LEU A 52 14.37 9.41 -7.35
N PHE A 53 14.61 10.49 -8.10
CA PHE A 53 14.24 10.60 -9.52
C PHE A 53 15.41 11.10 -10.34
N GLU A 54 15.53 10.60 -11.55
CA GLU A 54 16.46 11.05 -12.58
C GLU A 54 15.70 11.77 -13.69
N ARG A 55 16.31 12.83 -14.21
CA ARG A 55 15.80 13.56 -15.36
C ARG A 55 16.31 12.89 -16.64
N THR A 56 15.43 12.31 -17.41
CA THR A 56 15.74 11.72 -18.72
C THR A 56 15.07 12.52 -19.85
N PRO A 57 15.47 12.34 -21.10
CA PRO A 57 14.75 12.91 -22.24
C PRO A 57 13.28 12.50 -22.33
N ALA A 58 12.92 11.36 -21.74
CA ALA A 58 11.55 10.86 -21.67
C ALA A 58 10.76 11.37 -20.45
N GLY A 59 11.39 12.19 -19.57
CA GLY A 59 10.77 12.71 -18.35
C GLY A 59 11.55 12.33 -17.08
N HIS A 60 10.85 12.35 -15.95
CA HIS A 60 11.41 11.93 -14.68
C HIS A 60 11.21 10.42 -14.49
N VAL A 61 12.30 9.69 -14.28
CA VAL A 61 12.30 8.24 -14.02
C VAL A 61 12.77 8.01 -12.60
N MET A 62 12.12 7.08 -11.91
CA MET A 62 12.48 6.74 -10.53
C MET A 62 13.81 5.96 -10.51
N THR A 63 14.71 6.32 -9.59
CA THR A 63 16.00 5.64 -9.39
C THR A 63 15.81 4.31 -8.63
N ALA A 64 16.85 3.49 -8.56
CA ALA A 64 16.85 2.29 -7.70
C ALA A 64 16.63 2.64 -6.20
N ALA A 65 17.12 3.81 -5.76
CA ALA A 65 16.86 4.32 -4.41
C ALA A 65 15.39 4.71 -4.24
N GLY A 66 14.79 5.34 -5.25
CA GLY A 66 13.36 5.65 -5.28
C GLY A 66 12.49 4.41 -5.16
N HIS A 67 12.81 3.34 -5.90
CA HIS A 67 12.07 2.07 -5.82
C HIS A 67 12.13 1.45 -4.42
N ARG A 68 13.32 1.41 -3.81
CA ARG A 68 13.46 0.92 -2.43
C ARG A 68 12.68 1.76 -1.42
N LEU A 69 12.71 3.09 -1.58
CA LEU A 69 11.93 3.98 -0.71
C LEU A 69 10.44 3.74 -0.87
N LEU A 70 9.95 3.52 -2.10
CA LEU A 70 8.55 3.25 -2.38
C LEU A 70 8.03 2.06 -1.58
N GLU A 71 8.75 0.94 -1.60
CA GLU A 71 8.39 -0.27 -0.84
C GLU A 71 8.21 0.03 0.67
N HIS A 72 9.09 0.85 1.24
CA HIS A 72 8.99 1.23 2.66
C HIS A 72 7.84 2.18 2.92
N VAL A 73 7.63 3.17 2.04
CA VAL A 73 6.56 4.18 2.22
C VAL A 73 5.18 3.55 2.09
N GLU A 74 4.99 2.61 1.16
CA GLU A 74 3.73 1.86 1.02
C GLU A 74 3.41 1.04 2.26
N ARG A 75 4.41 0.41 2.89
CA ARG A 75 4.22 -0.29 4.17
C ARG A 75 3.83 0.66 5.30
N ILE A 76 4.47 1.82 5.39
CA ILE A 76 4.14 2.83 6.40
C ILE A 76 2.71 3.33 6.16
N GLU A 77 2.33 3.65 4.92
CA GLU A 77 0.98 4.08 4.58
C GLU A 77 -0.07 3.04 5.01
N SER A 78 0.18 1.76 4.67
CA SER A 78 -0.70 0.66 5.08
C SER A 78 -0.83 0.56 6.60
N THR A 79 0.28 0.76 7.33
CA THR A 79 0.27 0.75 8.80
C THR A 79 -0.51 1.93 9.38
N VAL A 80 -0.34 3.12 8.78
CA VAL A 80 -1.09 4.32 9.19
C VAL A 80 -2.59 4.17 8.92
N ALA A 81 -2.97 3.56 7.78
CA ALA A 81 -4.37 3.27 7.48
C ALA A 81 -5.02 2.36 8.53
N LEU A 82 -4.27 1.37 9.04
CA LEU A 82 -4.74 0.50 10.13
C LEU A 82 -4.94 1.25 11.45
N LEU A 83 -4.18 2.33 11.70
CA LEU A 83 -4.37 3.15 12.91
C LEU A 83 -5.73 3.87 12.89
N ASP A 84 -6.17 4.34 11.75
CA ASP A 84 -7.49 4.97 11.61
C ASP A 84 -8.62 3.97 11.86
N GLU A 85 -8.43 2.70 11.50
CA GLU A 85 -9.37 1.61 11.80
C GLU A 85 -9.33 1.20 13.28
N ASP A 86 -8.13 1.15 13.89
CA ASP A 86 -7.95 0.70 15.27
C ASP A 86 -8.35 1.78 16.32
N ILE A 87 -8.23 3.07 15.97
CA ILE A 87 -8.48 4.20 16.88
C ILE A 87 -9.80 4.93 16.56
N GLY A 88 -10.20 4.86 15.28
CA GLY A 88 -11.39 5.52 14.76
C GLY A 88 -12.63 4.64 14.89
N ASP A 89 -13.30 4.76 15.99
CA ASP A 89 -14.68 4.33 16.18
C ASP A 89 -14.93 2.95 16.82
N ASP A 90 -15.13 2.99 18.12
CA ASP A 90 -15.71 1.95 18.97
C ASP A 90 -17.17 1.56 18.56
N SER A 91 -17.69 2.06 17.44
CA SER A 91 -19.11 1.97 17.12
C SER A 91 -19.47 1.18 15.86
N GLN A 92 -18.53 0.75 15.02
CA GLN A 92 -18.82 -0.18 13.93
C GLN A 92 -18.02 -1.48 14.08
N MET A 93 -18.48 -2.37 14.96
CA MET A 93 -18.01 -3.76 14.93
C MET A 93 -18.25 -4.31 13.52
N LEU A 94 -17.18 -4.39 12.72
CA LEU A 94 -17.23 -5.09 11.45
C LEU A 94 -17.68 -6.53 11.72
N THR A 95 -18.85 -6.88 11.22
CA THR A 95 -19.42 -8.23 11.35
C THR A 95 -19.58 -8.82 9.97
N GLY A 96 -19.34 -10.09 9.84
CA GLY A 96 -19.56 -10.74 8.56
C GLY A 96 -18.97 -12.13 8.46
N HIS A 97 -19.24 -12.77 7.34
CA HIS A 97 -18.69 -14.06 6.98
C HIS A 97 -17.96 -13.96 5.66
N VAL A 98 -16.67 -14.32 5.66
CA VAL A 98 -15.78 -14.25 4.48
C VAL A 98 -15.33 -15.66 4.14
N ARG A 99 -15.49 -16.05 2.88
CA ARG A 99 -14.96 -17.31 2.35
C ARG A 99 -13.74 -17.05 1.46
N LEU A 100 -12.63 -17.68 1.80
CA LEU A 100 -11.38 -17.59 1.05
C LEU A 100 -11.04 -18.95 0.45
N GLY A 101 -10.83 -19.00 -0.86
CA GLY A 101 -10.30 -20.18 -1.53
C GLY A 101 -8.79 -20.07 -1.72
N ALA A 102 -8.04 -21.09 -1.33
CA ALA A 102 -6.60 -21.12 -1.54
C ALA A 102 -6.11 -22.54 -1.87
N THR A 103 -4.97 -22.66 -2.54
CA THR A 103 -4.29 -23.95 -2.70
C THR A 103 -3.75 -24.43 -1.36
N GLU A 104 -3.62 -25.75 -1.18
CA GLU A 104 -3.24 -26.38 0.08
C GLU A 104 -1.96 -25.76 0.69
N GLY A 105 -0.90 -25.66 -0.08
CA GLY A 105 0.38 -25.12 0.42
C GLY A 105 0.26 -23.65 0.84
N PHE A 106 -0.36 -22.81 0.02
CA PHE A 106 -0.53 -21.38 0.32
C PHE A 106 -1.53 -21.15 1.45
N GLY A 107 -2.64 -21.88 1.45
CA GLY A 107 -3.68 -21.77 2.47
C GLY A 107 -3.18 -22.17 3.85
N SER A 108 -2.55 -23.35 3.97
CA SER A 108 -2.17 -23.93 5.26
C SER A 108 -0.89 -23.28 5.83
N PHE A 109 0.13 -23.03 5.00
CA PHE A 109 1.42 -22.54 5.50
C PHE A 109 1.55 -21.03 5.51
N PHE A 110 0.84 -20.31 4.65
CA PHE A 110 0.93 -18.86 4.57
C PHE A 110 -0.32 -18.16 5.11
N LEU A 111 -1.53 -18.48 4.60
CA LEU A 111 -2.72 -17.76 5.00
C LEU A 111 -3.19 -18.07 6.42
N ALA A 112 -3.25 -19.34 6.82
CA ALA A 112 -3.82 -19.72 8.11
C ALA A 112 -3.16 -19.02 9.32
N PRO A 113 -1.82 -18.89 9.42
CA PRO A 113 -1.20 -18.17 10.52
C PRO A 113 -1.54 -16.67 10.56
N HIS A 114 -1.68 -16.04 9.38
CA HIS A 114 -2.01 -14.61 9.29
C HIS A 114 -3.49 -14.35 9.54
N LEU A 115 -4.37 -15.28 9.12
CA LEU A 115 -5.81 -15.21 9.39
C LEU A 115 -6.13 -15.38 10.87
N SER A 116 -5.38 -16.20 11.60
CA SER A 116 -5.54 -16.33 13.06
C SER A 116 -5.40 -14.95 13.73
N HIS A 117 -4.31 -14.23 13.41
CA HIS A 117 -4.09 -12.89 13.96
C HIS A 117 -5.16 -11.87 13.56
N PHE A 118 -5.68 -11.97 12.34
CA PHE A 118 -6.80 -11.14 11.88
C PHE A 118 -8.09 -11.46 12.66
N CYS A 119 -8.43 -12.73 12.85
CA CYS A 119 -9.63 -13.14 13.59
C CYS A 119 -9.57 -12.73 15.07
N ASP A 120 -8.36 -12.76 15.67
CA ASP A 120 -8.16 -12.29 17.05
C ASP A 120 -8.48 -10.78 17.20
N ARG A 121 -8.16 -10.00 16.17
CA ARG A 121 -8.43 -8.54 16.15
C ARG A 121 -9.87 -8.20 15.75
N HIS A 122 -10.53 -9.07 15.01
CA HIS A 122 -11.90 -8.87 14.51
C HIS A 122 -12.81 -10.05 14.89
N PRO A 123 -13.12 -10.24 16.17
CA PRO A 123 -13.83 -11.43 16.66
C PRO A 123 -15.25 -11.59 16.11
N ALA A 124 -15.85 -10.53 15.58
CA ALA A 124 -17.16 -10.56 14.95
C ALA A 124 -17.13 -10.94 13.46
N ILE A 125 -15.95 -11.13 12.88
CA ILE A 125 -15.77 -11.62 11.51
C ILE A 125 -15.45 -13.11 11.55
N THR A 126 -16.25 -13.91 10.85
CA THR A 126 -15.97 -15.33 10.64
C THR A 126 -15.27 -15.52 9.31
N VAL A 127 -14.08 -16.11 9.33
CA VAL A 127 -13.32 -16.45 8.11
C VAL A 127 -13.33 -17.96 7.89
N GLU A 128 -13.85 -18.36 6.74
CA GLU A 128 -13.83 -19.76 6.28
C GLU A 128 -12.75 -19.91 5.21
N LEU A 129 -11.70 -20.68 5.50
CA LEU A 129 -10.63 -20.98 4.54
C LEU A 129 -10.91 -22.32 3.85
N LEU A 130 -11.22 -22.26 2.56
CA LEU A 130 -11.41 -23.43 1.71
C LEU A 130 -10.10 -23.80 1.03
N VAL A 131 -9.60 -24.98 1.35
CA VAL A 131 -8.42 -25.53 0.68
C VAL A 131 -8.86 -26.28 -0.56
N VAL A 132 -8.47 -25.79 -1.74
CA VAL A 132 -8.81 -26.39 -3.03
C VAL A 132 -7.55 -26.93 -3.73
N PRO A 133 -7.60 -28.13 -4.32
CA PRO A 133 -6.44 -28.74 -4.97
C PRO A 133 -5.97 -28.01 -6.25
N ARG A 134 -6.85 -27.19 -6.85
CA ARG A 134 -6.57 -26.42 -8.07
C ARG A 134 -7.24 -25.06 -8.00
N PHE A 135 -6.66 -24.06 -8.67
CA PHE A 135 -7.33 -22.79 -8.94
C PHE A 135 -8.60 -23.04 -9.77
N ILE A 136 -9.75 -22.70 -9.22
CA ILE A 136 -10.99 -22.63 -9.98
C ILE A 136 -10.90 -21.37 -10.84
N ASN A 137 -10.73 -21.56 -12.15
CA ASN A 137 -10.74 -20.45 -13.08
C ASN A 137 -12.20 -19.97 -13.21
N ARG A 138 -12.51 -18.76 -12.80
CA ARG A 138 -13.86 -18.16 -12.79
C ARG A 138 -14.48 -18.01 -14.18
N SER A 139 -13.75 -18.34 -15.24
CA SER A 139 -14.18 -18.25 -16.64
C SER A 139 -14.97 -19.46 -17.15
N GLU A 140 -15.16 -20.52 -16.36
CA GLU A 140 -15.86 -21.73 -16.84
C GLU A 140 -17.31 -21.87 -16.37
N GLU A 141 -17.85 -20.96 -15.53
CA GLU A 141 -19.22 -21.05 -15.02
C GLU A 141 -20.32 -20.49 -15.93
N HIS A 142 -20.03 -20.11 -17.18
CA HIS A 142 -21.05 -19.54 -18.09
C HIS A 142 -21.37 -20.39 -19.31
N THR A 143 -21.09 -21.70 -19.31
CA THR A 143 -21.47 -22.53 -20.47
C THR A 143 -22.02 -23.89 -20.03
N SER A 144 -23.15 -23.90 -19.34
CA SER A 144 -23.96 -25.13 -19.20
C SER A 144 -25.38 -24.78 -18.77
N GLU A 145 -26.10 -24.04 -19.62
CA GLU A 145 -27.56 -24.11 -19.70
C GLU A 145 -27.99 -23.66 -21.10
N LEU A 146 -28.07 -24.62 -22.02
CA LEU A 146 -28.96 -24.66 -23.18
C LEU A 146 -29.46 -26.08 -23.35
#